data_ca004e006326e7ab9256605b522b8753
#
_entry.id   ca004e006326e7ab9256605b522b8753
#
_cell.length_a   1.000
_cell.length_b   1.000
_cell.length_c   1.000
_cell.angle_alpha   90.00
_cell.angle_beta   90.00
_cell.angle_gamma   90.00
#
_symmetry.space_group_name_H-M   'P 1'
#
loop_
_entity.id
_entity.type
_entity.pdbx_description
1 polymer ?
#
loop_
_entity_poly.entity_id
_entity_poly.type
_entity_poly.pdbx_seq_one_letter_code
_entity_poly.pdbx_strand_id
1 'polypeptide(L)'
;YFDVAIAEQHSVAVAAGMACDGVKPVVAIYSTFLQRGYDQVVHDVITQNLPVLFALDRAGVVGADGPTHNGSYDNSFLRCLPNIVLMAPAEENECRQMLYTGFMHDGPAAVRYPRGGGPGVALQEQMSALPIGKAEVRRRGHGIAILAFGTMVAACESVAEGLDATLVNMRFIKPLDEDLIVEMAESHDLLVAVDENVIAGGAGSAVNEVLALHAVPHFVLNLGLPNRLLQHGSR
;
A
#
# COMPACT_ATOMS: atom_id res chain seq x y z
N TYR A 1 10.95 9.75 20.89
CA TYR A 1 9.52 9.41 20.90
C TYR A 1 8.73 10.59 21.45
N PHE A 2 7.69 10.99 20.74
CA PHE A 2 6.77 12.05 21.12
C PHE A 2 5.35 11.48 21.10
N ASP A 3 4.65 11.52 22.19
CA ASP A 3 3.24 11.18 22.30
C ASP A 3 2.44 12.47 22.12
N VAL A 4 1.65 12.53 21.06
CA VAL A 4 0.83 13.70 20.72
C VAL A 4 -0.63 13.50 21.14
N ALA A 5 -0.93 12.46 21.90
CA ALA A 5 -2.27 12.04 22.27
C ALA A 5 -3.17 11.80 21.01
N ILE A 6 -4.48 12.05 21.11
CA ILE A 6 -5.43 11.90 20.00
C ILE A 6 -5.51 13.25 19.25
N ALA A 7 -4.43 13.60 18.54
CA ALA A 7 -4.30 14.86 17.82
C ALA A 7 -3.61 14.65 16.46
N GLU A 8 -4.32 14.05 15.53
CA GLU A 8 -3.81 13.58 14.24
C GLU A 8 -3.24 14.73 13.38
N GLN A 9 -3.92 15.87 13.31
CA GLN A 9 -3.43 17.05 12.60
C GLN A 9 -2.13 17.57 13.21
N HIS A 10 -2.07 17.64 14.54
CA HIS A 10 -0.88 18.08 15.25
C HIS A 10 0.30 17.14 15.01
N SER A 11 0.05 15.82 14.99
CA SER A 11 1.07 14.80 14.71
C SER A 11 1.74 15.04 13.36
N VAL A 12 0.96 15.29 12.31
CA VAL A 12 1.48 15.54 10.97
C VAL A 12 2.20 16.88 10.89
N ALA A 13 1.61 17.96 11.45
CA ALA A 13 2.22 19.29 11.43
C ALA A 13 3.55 19.34 12.19
N VAL A 14 3.65 18.69 13.37
CA VAL A 14 4.91 18.59 14.13
C VAL A 14 5.95 17.81 13.33
N ALA A 15 5.57 16.69 12.71
CA ALA A 15 6.48 15.92 11.86
C ALA A 15 7.00 16.76 10.67
N ALA A 16 6.12 17.52 10.02
CA ALA A 16 6.52 18.43 8.96
C ALA A 16 7.53 19.48 9.45
N GLY A 17 7.28 20.10 10.61
CA GLY A 17 8.20 21.05 11.22
C GLY A 17 9.56 20.42 11.55
N MET A 18 9.59 19.21 12.10
CA MET A 18 10.83 18.46 12.35
C MET A 18 11.59 18.15 11.05
N ALA A 19 10.87 17.80 9.98
CA ALA A 19 11.47 17.51 8.69
C ALA A 19 12.09 18.78 8.05
N CYS A 20 11.47 19.94 8.22
CA CYS A 20 12.04 21.23 7.80
C CYS A 20 13.39 21.53 8.48
N ASP A 21 13.60 21.04 9.71
CA ASP A 21 14.84 21.19 10.47
C ASP A 21 15.84 20.02 10.24
N GLY A 22 15.62 19.20 9.22
CA GLY A 22 16.53 18.12 8.80
C GLY A 22 16.37 16.80 9.56
N VAL A 23 15.36 16.65 10.41
CA VAL A 23 15.03 15.38 11.05
C VAL A 23 14.22 14.51 10.10
N LYS A 24 14.39 13.19 10.15
CA LYS A 24 13.52 12.24 9.43
C LYS A 24 12.47 11.65 10.40
N PRO A 25 11.29 12.25 10.53
CA PRO A 25 10.27 11.81 11.46
C PRO A 25 9.49 10.61 10.92
N VAL A 26 9.02 9.77 11.84
CA VAL A 26 8.08 8.69 11.56
C VAL A 26 6.77 8.99 12.28
N VAL A 27 5.69 9.11 11.53
CA VAL A 27 4.33 9.27 12.07
C VAL A 27 3.67 7.91 12.11
N ALA A 28 3.56 7.31 13.30
CA ALA A 28 2.83 6.06 13.51
C ALA A 28 1.37 6.38 13.85
N ILE A 29 0.48 6.06 12.93
CA ILE A 29 -0.94 6.43 13.01
C ILE A 29 -1.81 5.34 12.38
N TYR A 30 -3.06 5.20 12.84
CA TYR A 30 -4.00 4.30 12.18
C TYR A 30 -4.44 4.86 10.82
N SER A 31 -4.54 3.98 9.84
CA SER A 31 -4.98 4.33 8.47
C SER A 31 -6.27 5.18 8.49
N THR A 32 -7.30 4.73 9.21
CA THR A 32 -8.57 5.46 9.31
C THR A 32 -8.44 6.84 9.98
N PHE A 33 -7.53 7.01 10.94
CA PHE A 33 -7.40 8.27 11.67
C PHE A 33 -6.52 9.30 10.95
N LEU A 34 -5.67 8.86 10.01
CA LEU A 34 -4.94 9.80 9.15
C LEU A 34 -5.88 10.69 8.33
N GLN A 35 -7.12 10.27 8.10
CA GLN A 35 -8.14 11.08 7.42
C GLN A 35 -8.35 12.44 8.10
N ARG A 36 -8.20 12.52 9.45
CA ARG A 36 -8.30 13.80 10.19
C ARG A 36 -7.11 14.71 9.97
N GLY A 37 -5.95 14.16 9.64
CA GLY A 37 -4.72 14.91 9.32
C GLY A 37 -4.44 15.03 7.82
N TYR A 38 -5.40 14.70 6.96
CA TYR A 38 -5.17 14.64 5.51
C TYR A 38 -4.81 16.00 4.91
N ASP A 39 -5.43 17.07 5.38
CA ASP A 39 -5.07 18.45 4.97
C ASP A 39 -3.59 18.75 5.27
N GLN A 40 -3.10 18.40 6.48
CA GLN A 40 -1.70 18.58 6.87
C GLN A 40 -0.77 17.67 6.05
N VAL A 41 -1.20 16.45 5.70
CA VAL A 41 -0.42 15.61 4.76
C VAL A 41 -0.23 16.35 3.44
N VAL A 42 -1.30 16.91 2.87
CA VAL A 42 -1.24 17.62 1.58
C VAL A 42 -0.41 18.91 1.69
N HIS A 43 -0.76 19.81 2.62
CA HIS A 43 -0.20 21.16 2.68
C HIS A 43 1.15 21.21 3.36
N ASP A 44 1.32 20.50 4.48
CA ASP A 44 2.54 20.62 5.28
C ASP A 44 3.64 19.66 4.81
N VAL A 45 3.29 18.49 4.28
CA VAL A 45 4.27 17.47 3.91
C VAL A 45 4.46 17.37 2.39
N ILE A 46 3.38 17.09 1.64
CA ILE A 46 3.47 16.80 0.19
C ILE A 46 3.87 18.05 -0.59
N THR A 47 3.25 19.19 -0.34
CA THR A 47 3.54 20.45 -1.04
C THR A 47 5.00 20.86 -0.91
N GLN A 48 5.62 20.56 0.22
CA GLN A 48 7.01 20.87 0.51
C GLN A 48 7.97 19.70 0.22
N ASN A 49 7.44 18.55 -0.22
CA ASN A 49 8.21 17.32 -0.49
C ASN A 49 9.08 16.87 0.72
N LEU A 50 8.54 16.96 1.93
CA LEU A 50 9.30 16.67 3.15
C LEU A 50 9.47 15.16 3.38
N PRO A 51 10.64 14.70 3.88
CA PRO A 51 10.93 13.29 4.13
C PRO A 51 10.26 12.79 5.42
N VAL A 52 8.94 12.75 5.42
CA VAL A 52 8.12 12.19 6.50
C VAL A 52 7.69 10.78 6.14
N LEU A 53 7.97 9.80 7.01
CA LEU A 53 7.50 8.43 6.86
C LEU A 53 6.21 8.22 7.66
N PHE A 54 5.14 7.85 6.99
CA PHE A 54 3.87 7.45 7.61
C PHE A 54 3.84 5.93 7.79
N ALA A 55 3.83 5.45 9.03
CA ALA A 55 3.62 4.06 9.40
C ALA A 55 2.12 3.87 9.69
N LEU A 56 1.37 3.38 8.69
CA LEU A 56 -0.09 3.28 8.72
C LEU A 56 -0.53 1.92 9.25
N ASP A 57 -0.81 1.85 10.53
CA ASP A 57 -1.36 0.66 11.17
C ASP A 57 -2.86 0.51 10.86
N ARG A 58 -3.36 -0.70 10.94
CA ARG A 58 -4.78 -1.04 10.71
C ARG A 58 -5.28 -0.69 9.31
N ALA A 59 -4.44 -0.84 8.30
CA ALA A 59 -4.87 -0.80 6.91
C ALA A 59 -5.77 -2.01 6.58
N GLY A 60 -6.75 -1.82 5.71
CA GLY A 60 -7.70 -2.86 5.36
C GLY A 60 -8.75 -3.12 6.42
N VAL A 61 -9.20 -4.38 6.52
CA VAL A 61 -10.24 -4.82 7.44
C VAL A 61 -9.68 -5.09 8.83
N VAL A 62 -10.30 -4.53 9.85
CA VAL A 62 -9.86 -4.67 11.26
C VAL A 62 -10.74 -5.63 12.10
N GLY A 63 -11.78 -6.18 11.51
CA GLY A 63 -12.64 -7.18 12.16
C GLY A 63 -13.44 -6.63 13.35
N ALA A 64 -13.06 -7.00 14.56
CA ALA A 64 -13.81 -6.66 15.78
C ALA A 64 -13.91 -5.16 16.09
N ASP A 65 -12.98 -4.34 15.59
CA ASP A 65 -13.01 -2.88 15.82
C ASP A 65 -14.07 -2.16 14.96
N GLY A 66 -14.55 -2.81 13.91
CA GLY A 66 -15.72 -2.41 13.13
C GLY A 66 -15.53 -1.22 12.20
N PRO A 67 -16.64 -0.63 11.72
CA PRO A 67 -16.65 0.31 10.60
C PRO A 67 -15.87 1.62 10.85
N THR A 68 -15.71 2.03 12.09
CA THR A 68 -14.98 3.26 12.44
C THR A 68 -13.46 3.11 12.41
N HIS A 69 -12.96 1.87 12.35
CA HIS A 69 -11.53 1.56 12.43
C HIS A 69 -10.98 0.89 11.16
N ASN A 70 -11.83 0.51 10.21
CA ASN A 70 -11.37 -0.06 8.95
C ASN A 70 -10.54 0.96 8.15
N GLY A 71 -9.33 0.55 7.78
CA GLY A 71 -8.43 1.30 6.88
C GLY A 71 -8.76 1.03 5.41
N SER A 72 -10.00 1.32 5.02
CA SER A 72 -10.54 0.92 3.71
C SER A 72 -10.25 1.91 2.58
N TYR A 73 -9.70 3.09 2.86
CA TYR A 73 -9.66 4.21 1.93
C TYR A 73 -8.27 4.82 1.71
N ASP A 74 -7.27 4.37 2.47
CA ASP A 74 -5.93 4.97 2.49
C ASP A 74 -5.23 4.94 1.12
N ASN A 75 -5.31 3.84 0.38
CA ASN A 75 -4.80 3.80 -1.00
C ASN A 75 -5.48 4.84 -1.87
N SER A 76 -6.80 4.98 -1.75
CA SER A 76 -7.58 5.89 -2.60
C SER A 76 -7.25 7.35 -2.38
N PHE A 77 -7.08 7.80 -1.13
CA PHE A 77 -6.80 9.20 -0.84
C PHE A 77 -5.31 9.57 -0.82
N LEU A 78 -4.39 8.59 -0.66
CA LEU A 78 -2.95 8.85 -0.68
C LEU A 78 -2.35 8.76 -2.08
N ARG A 79 -2.77 7.78 -2.91
CA ARG A 79 -2.13 7.57 -4.21
C ARG A 79 -2.33 8.73 -5.20
N CYS A 80 -3.33 9.58 -5.02
CA CYS A 80 -3.54 10.77 -5.84
C CYS A 80 -2.54 11.89 -5.55
N LEU A 81 -1.84 11.85 -4.40
CA LEU A 81 -0.88 12.87 -4.01
C LEU A 81 0.42 12.74 -4.81
N PRO A 82 1.01 13.84 -5.31
CA PRO A 82 2.29 13.79 -5.99
C PRO A 82 3.41 13.40 -5.01
N ASN A 83 4.51 12.86 -5.55
CA ASN A 83 5.78 12.57 -4.88
C ASN A 83 5.73 11.55 -3.72
N ILE A 84 4.57 11.07 -3.27
CA ILE A 84 4.50 10.08 -2.20
C ILE A 84 4.89 8.68 -2.70
N VAL A 85 5.72 7.98 -1.94
CA VAL A 85 5.95 6.54 -2.12
C VAL A 85 4.99 5.78 -1.22
N LEU A 86 4.06 5.02 -1.78
CA LEU A 86 3.04 4.27 -1.03
C LEU A 86 3.27 2.77 -1.18
N MET A 87 3.49 2.09 -0.07
CA MET A 87 3.92 0.69 0.01
C MET A 87 2.94 -0.17 0.81
N ALA A 88 2.76 -1.42 0.39
CA ALA A 88 1.94 -2.41 1.07
C ALA A 88 2.72 -3.74 1.17
N PRO A 89 3.27 -4.09 2.35
CA PRO A 89 4.03 -5.31 2.54
C PRO A 89 3.12 -6.54 2.54
N ALA A 90 3.61 -7.63 1.96
CA ALA A 90 2.95 -8.93 1.98
C ALA A 90 3.09 -9.64 3.34
N GLU A 91 4.18 -9.38 4.08
CA GLU A 91 4.52 -10.07 5.33
C GLU A 91 5.50 -9.22 6.18
N GLU A 92 5.89 -9.72 7.38
CA GLU A 92 6.62 -8.96 8.40
C GLU A 92 8.02 -8.52 7.96
N ASN A 93 8.76 -9.40 7.28
CA ASN A 93 10.10 -9.06 6.83
C ASN A 93 10.05 -7.99 5.74
N GLU A 94 9.12 -8.10 4.80
CA GLU A 94 8.90 -7.07 3.77
C GLU A 94 8.44 -5.75 4.40
N CYS A 95 7.59 -5.79 5.44
CA CYS A 95 7.19 -4.60 6.20
C CYS A 95 8.41 -3.89 6.80
N ARG A 96 9.32 -4.63 7.41
CA ARG A 96 10.59 -4.10 7.94
C ARG A 96 11.45 -3.47 6.86
N GLN A 97 11.58 -4.11 5.69
CA GLN A 97 12.35 -3.56 4.57
C GLN A 97 11.68 -2.32 3.97
N MET A 98 10.35 -2.29 3.87
CA MET A 98 9.60 -1.13 3.37
C MET A 98 9.68 0.08 4.33
N LEU A 99 9.60 -0.15 5.65
CA LEU A 99 9.83 0.91 6.63
C LEU A 99 11.24 1.50 6.50
N TYR A 100 12.25 0.65 6.31
CA TYR A 100 13.61 1.10 6.04
C TYR A 100 13.72 1.84 4.70
N THR A 101 13.08 1.33 3.65
CA THR A 101 13.03 1.99 2.33
C THR A 101 12.44 3.40 2.44
N GLY A 102 11.28 3.53 3.11
CA GLY A 102 10.62 4.82 3.31
C GLY A 102 11.45 5.77 4.17
N PHE A 103 12.16 5.27 5.18
CA PHE A 103 13.04 6.08 6.01
C PHE A 103 14.28 6.59 5.24
N MET A 104 14.80 5.80 4.32
CA MET A 104 15.94 6.19 3.47
C MET A 104 15.55 7.12 2.31
N HIS A 105 14.27 7.14 1.96
CA HIS A 105 13.77 8.01 0.87
C HIS A 105 13.83 9.50 1.26
N ASP A 106 14.22 10.35 0.31
CA ASP A 106 14.32 11.80 0.50
C ASP A 106 13.03 12.56 0.07
N GLY A 107 11.89 11.99 0.42
CA GLY A 107 10.57 12.54 0.18
C GLY A 107 9.52 11.82 1.03
N PRO A 108 8.24 12.19 0.90
CA PRO A 108 7.18 11.58 1.68
C PRO A 108 6.99 10.11 1.30
N ALA A 109 6.85 9.25 2.32
CA ALA A 109 6.61 7.83 2.14
C ALA A 109 5.55 7.32 3.12
N ALA A 110 4.79 6.30 2.72
CA ALA A 110 3.84 5.62 3.57
C ALA A 110 3.96 4.10 3.42
N VAL A 111 3.94 3.39 4.54
CA VAL A 111 3.84 1.93 4.59
C VAL A 111 2.55 1.58 5.29
N ARG A 112 1.64 0.90 4.60
CA ARG A 112 0.35 0.47 5.14
C ARG A 112 0.38 -1.01 5.50
N TYR A 113 0.06 -1.36 6.73
CA TYR A 113 0.07 -2.73 7.22
C TYR A 113 -1.17 -3.04 8.08
N PRO A 114 -1.58 -4.32 8.17
CA PRO A 114 -2.84 -4.71 8.80
C PRO A 114 -2.76 -4.71 10.32
N ARG A 115 -3.92 -4.80 10.96
CA ARG A 115 -4.04 -5.16 12.37
C ARG A 115 -3.71 -6.64 12.58
N GLY A 116 -2.90 -6.96 13.57
CA GLY A 116 -2.58 -8.34 13.98
C GLY A 116 -1.18 -8.77 13.58
N GLY A 117 -0.91 -10.06 13.75
CA GLY A 117 0.34 -10.69 13.34
C GLY A 117 0.31 -11.08 11.87
N GLY A 118 1.46 -11.18 11.25
CA GLY A 118 1.61 -11.73 9.91
C GLY A 118 1.79 -13.27 9.93
N PRO A 119 2.20 -13.85 8.81
CA PRO A 119 2.38 -15.31 8.66
C PRO A 119 3.55 -15.90 9.47
N GLY A 120 4.36 -15.08 10.14
CA GLY A 120 5.47 -15.55 10.98
C GLY A 120 6.73 -15.89 10.19
N VAL A 121 7.04 -15.16 9.14
CA VAL A 121 8.25 -15.37 8.34
C VAL A 121 9.52 -14.98 9.09
N ALA A 122 10.64 -15.61 8.73
CA ALA A 122 11.93 -15.26 9.30
C ALA A 122 12.38 -13.86 8.88
N LEU A 123 12.76 -13.05 9.85
CA LEU A 123 13.30 -11.72 9.56
C LEU A 123 14.76 -11.84 9.09
N GLN A 124 15.12 -11.07 8.08
CA GLN A 124 16.51 -10.93 7.65
C GLN A 124 17.31 -10.18 8.74
N GLU A 125 18.57 -10.55 8.94
CA GLU A 125 19.42 -9.88 9.93
C GLU A 125 19.64 -8.39 9.60
N GLN A 126 19.85 -8.09 8.33
CA GLN A 126 20.09 -6.73 7.85
C GLN A 126 18.85 -6.14 7.18
N MET A 127 18.61 -4.85 7.41
CA MET A 127 17.65 -4.09 6.63
C MET A 127 18.27 -3.65 5.31
N SER A 128 17.52 -3.80 4.23
CA SER A 128 17.90 -3.33 2.90
C SER A 128 16.74 -2.56 2.27
N ALA A 129 17.07 -1.47 1.59
CA ALA A 129 16.05 -0.74 0.84
C ALA A 129 15.62 -1.55 -0.39
N LEU A 130 14.31 -1.61 -0.58
CA LEU A 130 13.72 -2.21 -1.79
C LEU A 130 13.82 -1.21 -2.96
N PRO A 131 14.01 -1.69 -4.19
CA PRO A 131 13.92 -0.83 -5.37
C PRO A 131 12.51 -0.24 -5.47
N ILE A 132 12.40 1.09 -5.33
CA ILE A 132 11.11 1.79 -5.37
C ILE A 132 10.44 1.57 -6.72
N GLY A 133 9.14 1.24 -6.69
CA GLY A 133 8.34 0.97 -7.87
C GLY A 133 8.63 -0.36 -8.56
N LYS A 134 9.30 -1.31 -7.89
CA LYS A 134 9.55 -2.65 -8.44
C LYS A 134 8.78 -3.72 -7.68
N ALA A 135 7.97 -4.45 -8.44
CA ALA A 135 7.21 -5.61 -7.99
C ALA A 135 8.07 -6.88 -7.98
N GLU A 136 7.52 -7.96 -7.45
CA GLU A 136 8.17 -9.27 -7.39
C GLU A 136 7.25 -10.36 -7.95
N VAL A 137 7.70 -11.06 -8.97
CA VAL A 137 6.99 -12.24 -9.48
C VAL A 137 7.22 -13.42 -8.53
N ARG A 138 6.18 -13.80 -7.78
CA ARG A 138 6.22 -14.92 -6.83
C ARG A 138 6.07 -16.28 -7.53
N ARG A 139 5.27 -16.32 -8.57
CA ARG A 139 5.00 -17.52 -9.36
C ARG A 139 4.74 -17.12 -10.81
N ARG A 140 5.25 -17.90 -11.75
CA ARG A 140 4.85 -17.80 -13.17
C ARG A 140 3.88 -18.92 -13.51
N GLY A 141 2.83 -18.58 -14.25
CA GLY A 141 1.79 -19.46 -14.76
C GLY A 141 1.28 -18.97 -16.11
N HIS A 142 0.05 -19.30 -16.47
CA HIS A 142 -0.50 -19.03 -17.80
C HIS A 142 -1.92 -18.44 -17.72
N GLY A 143 -2.33 -17.73 -18.75
CA GLY A 143 -3.69 -17.21 -18.95
C GLY A 143 -4.11 -16.11 -17.99
N ILE A 144 -3.84 -16.24 -16.70
CA ILE A 144 -4.24 -15.27 -15.68
C ILE A 144 -3.00 -14.74 -14.94
N ALA A 145 -2.89 -13.41 -14.78
CA ALA A 145 -1.93 -12.81 -13.89
C ALA A 145 -2.65 -12.11 -12.71
N ILE A 146 -2.33 -12.54 -11.48
CA ILE A 146 -2.86 -11.98 -10.25
C ILE A 146 -1.87 -10.95 -9.73
N LEU A 147 -2.27 -9.68 -9.74
CA LEU A 147 -1.53 -8.54 -9.22
C LEU A 147 -2.02 -8.26 -7.79
N ALA A 148 -1.34 -8.85 -6.80
CA ALA A 148 -1.75 -8.79 -5.42
C ALA A 148 -1.00 -7.70 -4.64
N PHE A 149 -1.71 -6.98 -3.78
CA PHE A 149 -1.17 -5.90 -2.94
C PHE A 149 -1.24 -6.27 -1.46
N GLY A 150 -0.11 -6.10 -0.77
CA GLY A 150 -0.04 -6.31 0.67
C GLY A 150 -0.39 -7.73 1.09
N THR A 151 -1.15 -7.88 2.16
CA THR A 151 -1.54 -9.18 2.73
C THR A 151 -2.33 -10.08 1.78
N MET A 152 -2.86 -9.52 0.68
CA MET A 152 -3.57 -10.32 -0.33
C MET A 152 -2.65 -11.26 -1.10
N VAL A 153 -1.35 -11.04 -1.09
CA VAL A 153 -0.36 -11.94 -1.72
C VAL A 153 -0.49 -13.35 -1.15
N ALA A 154 -0.43 -13.50 0.18
CA ALA A 154 -0.55 -14.80 0.83
C ALA A 154 -1.91 -15.47 0.57
N ALA A 155 -3.00 -14.68 0.56
CA ALA A 155 -4.34 -15.19 0.25
C ALA A 155 -4.48 -15.69 -1.20
N CYS A 156 -3.66 -15.16 -2.11
CA CYS A 156 -3.69 -15.53 -3.53
C CYS A 156 -2.76 -16.71 -3.88
N GLU A 157 -1.85 -17.14 -3.02
CA GLU A 157 -0.88 -18.20 -3.34
C GLU A 157 -1.55 -19.51 -3.76
N SER A 158 -2.45 -20.04 -2.92
CA SER A 158 -3.16 -21.28 -3.23
C SER A 158 -4.10 -21.17 -4.44
N VAL A 159 -4.68 -20.00 -4.63
CA VAL A 159 -5.54 -19.73 -5.81
C VAL A 159 -4.70 -19.71 -7.09
N ALA A 160 -3.55 -19.03 -7.06
CA ALA A 160 -2.64 -18.99 -8.21
C ALA A 160 -2.10 -20.37 -8.56
N GLU A 161 -1.79 -21.20 -7.56
CA GLU A 161 -1.38 -22.60 -7.78
C GLU A 161 -2.51 -23.41 -8.41
N GLY A 162 -3.72 -23.35 -7.88
CA GLY A 162 -4.88 -24.11 -8.36
C GLY A 162 -5.33 -23.72 -9.77
N LEU A 163 -5.12 -22.48 -10.19
CA LEU A 163 -5.47 -21.95 -11.50
C LEU A 163 -4.30 -21.98 -12.51
N ASP A 164 -3.13 -22.42 -12.10
CA ASP A 164 -1.87 -22.24 -12.85
C ASP A 164 -1.64 -20.79 -13.29
N ALA A 165 -2.02 -19.82 -12.43
CA ALA A 165 -1.90 -18.41 -12.71
C ALA A 165 -0.52 -17.85 -12.32
N THR A 166 -0.09 -16.77 -12.96
CA THR A 166 1.03 -15.95 -12.50
C THR A 166 0.60 -15.18 -11.25
N LEU A 167 1.45 -15.13 -10.21
CA LEU A 167 1.24 -14.31 -9.00
C LEU A 167 2.36 -13.28 -8.87
N VAL A 168 1.95 -12.02 -8.79
CA VAL A 168 2.84 -10.88 -8.60
C VAL A 168 2.55 -10.21 -7.26
N ASN A 169 3.55 -10.06 -6.41
CA ASN A 169 3.53 -9.16 -5.28
C ASN A 169 3.87 -7.75 -5.78
N MET A 170 2.89 -6.88 -5.85
CA MET A 170 3.06 -5.54 -6.41
C MET A 170 3.86 -4.61 -5.50
N ARG A 171 3.94 -4.87 -4.20
CA ARG A 171 4.72 -4.10 -3.21
C ARG A 171 4.35 -2.63 -3.11
N PHE A 172 4.33 -1.92 -4.23
CA PHE A 172 4.10 -0.49 -4.32
C PHE A 172 2.74 -0.19 -4.97
N ILE A 173 1.96 0.66 -4.31
CA ILE A 173 0.74 1.24 -4.89
C ILE A 173 1.13 2.50 -5.69
N LYS A 174 2.21 3.17 -5.26
CA LYS A 174 2.80 4.32 -5.95
C LYS A 174 4.30 4.45 -5.63
N PRO A 175 5.17 4.56 -6.66
CA PRO A 175 4.86 4.29 -8.05
C PRO A 175 4.59 2.79 -8.29
N LEU A 176 3.77 2.47 -9.28
CA LEU A 176 3.60 1.10 -9.76
C LEU A 176 4.78 0.65 -10.63
N ASP A 177 4.99 -0.66 -10.73
CA ASP A 177 5.88 -1.25 -11.74
C ASP A 177 5.13 -1.33 -13.08
N GLU A 178 5.12 -0.20 -13.80
CA GLU A 178 4.37 -0.06 -15.05
C GLU A 178 4.85 -1.05 -16.13
N ASP A 179 6.17 -1.23 -16.24
CA ASP A 179 6.78 -2.16 -17.19
C ASP A 179 6.26 -3.59 -16.97
N LEU A 180 6.22 -4.03 -15.69
CA LEU A 180 5.73 -5.37 -15.36
C LEU A 180 4.23 -5.50 -15.58
N ILE A 181 3.43 -4.46 -15.32
CA ILE A 181 1.98 -4.49 -15.61
C ILE A 181 1.75 -4.66 -17.11
N VAL A 182 2.48 -3.95 -17.94
CA VAL A 182 2.40 -4.09 -19.40
C VAL A 182 2.85 -5.49 -19.84
N GLU A 183 4.00 -6.00 -19.33
CA GLU A 183 4.45 -7.38 -19.60
C GLU A 183 3.36 -8.41 -19.28
N MET A 184 2.71 -8.26 -18.10
CA MET A 184 1.64 -9.17 -17.70
C MET A 184 0.42 -9.07 -18.60
N ALA A 185 0.04 -7.88 -19.05
CA ALA A 185 -1.08 -7.68 -19.96
C ALA A 185 -0.80 -8.26 -21.36
N GLU A 186 0.44 -8.17 -21.84
CA GLU A 186 0.81 -8.73 -23.15
C GLU A 186 0.94 -10.25 -23.15
N SER A 187 1.17 -10.86 -21.99
CA SER A 187 1.44 -12.31 -21.87
C SER A 187 0.31 -13.13 -21.25
N HIS A 188 -0.78 -12.52 -20.81
CA HIS A 188 -1.91 -13.18 -20.16
C HIS A 188 -3.24 -12.68 -20.72
N ASP A 189 -4.28 -13.50 -20.66
CA ASP A 189 -5.63 -13.17 -21.16
C ASP A 189 -6.42 -12.30 -20.19
N LEU A 190 -6.12 -12.37 -18.90
CA LEU A 190 -6.81 -11.67 -17.83
C LEU A 190 -5.84 -11.19 -16.75
N LEU A 191 -5.95 -9.93 -16.37
CA LEU A 191 -5.34 -9.42 -15.13
C LEU A 191 -6.37 -9.40 -14.01
N VAL A 192 -5.95 -9.80 -12.81
CA VAL A 192 -6.77 -9.72 -11.59
C VAL A 192 -6.01 -8.89 -10.56
N ALA A 193 -6.48 -7.67 -10.31
CA ALA A 193 -5.91 -6.82 -9.25
C ALA A 193 -6.63 -7.09 -7.92
N VAL A 194 -5.88 -7.43 -6.87
CA VAL A 194 -6.43 -7.79 -5.55
C VAL A 194 -5.85 -6.88 -4.48
N ASP A 195 -6.72 -6.11 -3.82
CA ASP A 195 -6.33 -5.10 -2.82
C ASP A 195 -7.33 -5.06 -1.65
N GLU A 196 -6.83 -4.97 -0.44
CA GLU A 196 -7.66 -4.80 0.77
C GLU A 196 -7.98 -3.30 1.01
N ASN A 197 -8.51 -2.65 -0.02
CA ASN A 197 -9.00 -1.28 -0.07
C ASN A 197 -10.31 -1.25 -0.88
N VAL A 198 -11.08 -0.18 -0.79
CA VAL A 198 -12.23 0.00 -1.72
C VAL A 198 -11.73 0.03 -3.16
N ILE A 199 -12.53 -0.55 -4.07
CA ILE A 199 -12.15 -0.60 -5.50
C ILE A 199 -11.98 0.80 -6.07
N ALA A 200 -12.89 1.71 -5.70
CA ALA A 200 -12.89 3.08 -6.21
C ALA A 200 -11.60 3.84 -5.80
N GLY A 201 -10.80 4.20 -6.77
CA GLY A 201 -9.52 4.89 -6.55
C GLY A 201 -8.43 4.04 -5.88
N GLY A 202 -8.65 2.74 -5.62
CA GLY A 202 -7.67 1.83 -5.04
C GLY A 202 -6.55 1.41 -6.02
N ALA A 203 -5.78 0.41 -5.63
CA ALA A 203 -4.64 -0.07 -6.43
C ALA A 203 -5.05 -0.66 -7.78
N GLY A 204 -6.21 -1.36 -7.84
CA GLY A 204 -6.75 -1.86 -9.10
C GLY A 204 -7.13 -0.74 -10.08
N SER A 205 -7.64 0.40 -9.57
CA SER A 205 -7.87 1.59 -10.42
C SER A 205 -6.56 2.12 -10.99
N ALA A 206 -5.47 2.10 -10.21
CA ALA A 206 -4.15 2.51 -10.69
C ALA A 206 -3.62 1.58 -11.80
N VAL A 207 -3.84 0.27 -11.70
CA VAL A 207 -3.50 -0.68 -12.79
C VAL A 207 -4.23 -0.33 -14.08
N ASN A 208 -5.54 -0.02 -14.00
CA ASN A 208 -6.32 0.41 -15.18
C ASN A 208 -5.78 1.71 -15.78
N GLU A 209 -5.37 2.68 -14.94
CA GLU A 209 -4.78 3.95 -15.38
C GLU A 209 -3.45 3.73 -16.10
N VAL A 210 -2.58 2.82 -15.61
CA VAL A 210 -1.32 2.45 -16.28
C VAL A 210 -1.60 1.87 -17.65
N LEU A 211 -2.50 0.90 -17.77
CA LEU A 211 -2.85 0.29 -19.06
C LEU A 211 -3.40 1.32 -20.05
N ALA A 212 -4.24 2.23 -19.56
CA ALA A 212 -4.77 3.31 -20.39
C ALA A 212 -3.67 4.29 -20.85
N LEU A 213 -2.73 4.63 -19.95
CA LEU A 213 -1.59 5.50 -20.27
C LEU A 213 -0.69 4.92 -21.35
N HIS A 214 -0.43 3.61 -21.27
CA HIS A 214 0.38 2.87 -22.26
C HIS A 214 -0.39 2.42 -23.50
N ALA A 215 -1.69 2.78 -23.61
CA ALA A 215 -2.60 2.38 -24.69
C ALA A 215 -2.69 0.85 -24.89
N VAL A 216 -2.62 0.08 -23.80
CA VAL A 216 -2.75 -1.36 -23.78
C VAL A 216 -4.20 -1.74 -23.44
N PRO A 217 -5.04 -2.13 -24.41
CA PRO A 217 -6.41 -2.56 -24.14
C PRO A 217 -6.38 -3.96 -23.50
N HIS A 218 -6.82 -4.07 -22.25
CA HIS A 218 -6.82 -5.35 -21.54
C HIS A 218 -7.96 -5.45 -20.52
N PHE A 219 -8.42 -6.67 -20.25
CA PHE A 219 -9.41 -6.93 -19.21
C PHE A 219 -8.74 -7.01 -17.84
N VAL A 220 -9.24 -6.19 -16.90
CA VAL A 220 -8.79 -6.21 -15.51
C VAL A 220 -9.99 -6.46 -14.60
N LEU A 221 -9.96 -7.56 -13.86
CA LEU A 221 -10.88 -7.80 -12.77
C LEU A 221 -10.34 -7.17 -11.49
N ASN A 222 -11.01 -6.14 -11.00
CA ASN A 222 -10.63 -5.49 -9.75
C ASN A 222 -11.38 -6.14 -8.57
N LEU A 223 -10.65 -6.77 -7.67
CA LEU A 223 -11.15 -7.34 -6.42
C LEU A 223 -10.69 -6.46 -5.25
N GLY A 224 -11.64 -6.02 -4.45
CA GLY A 224 -11.39 -5.15 -3.31
C GLY A 224 -12.59 -5.11 -2.38
N LEU A 225 -12.56 -4.20 -1.40
CA LEU A 225 -13.65 -4.04 -0.47
C LEU A 225 -14.90 -3.48 -1.17
N PRO A 226 -16.08 -3.98 -0.80
CA PRO A 226 -17.34 -3.57 -1.45
C PRO A 226 -17.68 -2.11 -1.13
N ASN A 227 -18.49 -1.48 -1.99
CA ASN A 227 -19.00 -0.12 -1.79
C ASN A 227 -20.08 -0.08 -0.68
N ARG A 228 -19.69 -0.46 0.53
CA ARG A 228 -20.50 -0.39 1.76
C ARG A 228 -19.61 -0.38 2.99
N LEU A 229 -20.10 0.17 4.10
CA LEU A 229 -19.41 0.08 5.38
C LEU A 229 -19.39 -1.37 5.88
N LEU A 230 -18.20 -1.87 6.18
CA LEU A 230 -18.01 -3.21 6.74
C LEU A 230 -18.33 -3.18 8.24
N GLN A 231 -19.19 -4.09 8.65
CA GLN A 231 -19.61 -4.21 10.04
C GLN A 231 -18.57 -4.96 10.89
N HIS A 232 -18.79 -4.99 12.19
CA HIS A 232 -18.00 -5.80 13.12
C HIS A 232 -18.05 -7.28 12.74
N GLY A 233 -16.91 -7.98 12.87
CA GLY A 233 -16.81 -9.40 12.55
C GLY A 233 -15.45 -9.96 12.95
N SER A 234 -15.18 -11.19 12.56
CA SER A 234 -13.81 -11.74 12.54
C SER A 234 -13.10 -11.25 11.26
N ARG A 235 -11.79 -11.14 11.33
CA ARG A 235 -10.95 -10.94 10.17
C ARG A 235 -10.72 -12.26 9.44
#